data_0bf02365dfd1efe1f27bc40263da8857
#
_entry.id   0bf02365dfd1efe1f27bc40263da8857
#
_cell.length_a   1.000
_cell.length_b   1.000
_cell.length_c   1.000
_cell.angle_alpha   90.00
_cell.angle_beta   90.00
_cell.angle_gamma   90.00
#
_symmetry.space_group_name_H-M   'P 1'
#
loop_
_entity.id
_entity.type
_entity.pdbx_description
1 polymer ?
#
loop_
_entity_poly.entity_id
_entity_poly.type
_entity_poly.pdbx_seq_one_letter_code
_entity_poly.pdbx_strand_id
1 'polypeptide(L)'
;GQGHECDFLTVGSMGHSSSIALGIAMSKKNEKIWCVDGDGACLMHMGSMAVLASRKPDNMVHIVLNNTAHETVGGMPTVAGNIDLVTIAEGCGYPYAVCVDNFADLDKELKAAKEAKSLRFIEVKCALGSRADLGRPTTTAIENKERFMERLN
;
A
#
# COMPACT_ATOMS: atom_id res chain seq x y z
N GLY A 1 11.55 16.57 -8.61
CA GLY A 1 10.80 15.32 -8.75
C GLY A 1 11.67 14.13 -8.39
N GLN A 2 11.10 13.18 -7.71
CA GLN A 2 11.75 11.89 -7.53
C GLN A 2 11.64 11.11 -8.83
N GLY A 3 12.68 10.36 -9.21
CA GLY A 3 12.59 9.38 -10.29
C GLY A 3 11.62 8.27 -9.92
N HIS A 4 11.12 7.55 -10.92
CA HIS A 4 10.16 6.46 -10.74
C HIS A 4 10.77 5.07 -10.95
N GLU A 5 12.10 4.96 -10.89
CA GLU A 5 12.81 3.71 -11.16
C GLU A 5 12.46 2.61 -10.14
N CYS A 6 12.15 3.02 -8.90
CA CYS A 6 11.76 2.12 -7.81
C CYS A 6 10.24 1.96 -7.65
N ASP A 7 9.45 2.58 -8.54
CA ASP A 7 7.99 2.55 -8.43
C ASP A 7 7.41 1.51 -9.39
N PHE A 8 6.65 0.56 -8.85
CA PHE A 8 5.81 -0.33 -9.64
C PHE A 8 4.36 0.16 -9.56
N LEU A 9 3.86 0.64 -10.69
CA LEU A 9 2.50 1.17 -10.80
C LEU A 9 1.53 0.05 -11.19
N THR A 10 0.58 -0.26 -10.31
CA THR A 10 -0.48 -1.23 -10.61
C THR A 10 -1.56 -0.55 -11.44
N VAL A 11 -1.56 -0.80 -12.75
CA VAL A 11 -2.56 -0.29 -13.70
C VAL A 11 -3.51 -1.43 -14.08
N GLY A 12 -4.80 -1.27 -13.81
CA GLY A 12 -5.74 -2.38 -13.77
C GLY A 12 -5.58 -3.19 -12.48
N SER A 13 -6.15 -4.37 -12.38
CA SER A 13 -5.96 -5.28 -11.24
C SER A 13 -6.07 -4.63 -9.87
N MET A 14 -7.05 -3.73 -9.67
CA MET A 14 -7.30 -3.05 -8.41
C MET A 14 -7.39 -4.05 -7.26
N GLY A 15 -6.70 -3.78 -6.16
CA GLY A 15 -6.65 -4.65 -4.98
C GLY A 15 -5.57 -5.74 -5.00
N HIS A 16 -4.72 -5.83 -6.05
CA HIS A 16 -3.64 -6.81 -6.11
C HIS A 16 -2.26 -6.25 -5.72
N SER A 17 -2.14 -4.95 -5.46
CA SER A 17 -0.88 -4.30 -5.08
C SER A 17 -0.20 -4.98 -3.89
N SER A 18 -0.96 -5.30 -2.85
CA SER A 18 -0.45 -5.96 -1.65
C SER A 18 0.08 -7.39 -1.93
N SER A 19 -0.60 -8.16 -2.78
CA SER A 19 -0.13 -9.49 -3.18
C SER A 19 1.13 -9.44 -4.04
N ILE A 20 1.22 -8.47 -4.95
CA ILE A 20 2.43 -8.22 -5.75
C ILE A 20 3.58 -7.82 -4.84
N ALA A 21 3.37 -6.87 -3.94
CA ALA A 21 4.36 -6.43 -2.97
C ALA A 21 4.87 -7.57 -2.08
N LEU A 22 3.99 -8.48 -1.65
CA LEU A 22 4.38 -9.69 -0.92
C LEU A 22 5.34 -10.56 -1.74
N GLY A 23 5.02 -10.82 -3.02
CA GLY A 23 5.89 -11.59 -3.90
C GLY A 23 7.29 -10.98 -4.04
N ILE A 24 7.34 -9.65 -4.18
CA ILE A 24 8.60 -8.90 -4.24
C ILE A 24 9.36 -8.99 -2.91
N ALA A 25 8.68 -8.75 -1.79
CA ALA A 25 9.27 -8.80 -0.45
C ALA A 25 9.89 -10.17 -0.13
N MET A 26 9.20 -11.24 -0.53
CA MET A 26 9.71 -12.61 -0.35
C MET A 26 10.91 -12.93 -1.24
N SER A 27 10.99 -12.32 -2.42
CA SER A 27 12.07 -12.54 -3.40
C SER A 27 13.28 -11.66 -3.14
N LYS A 28 13.10 -10.44 -2.64
CA LYS A 28 14.13 -9.43 -2.41
C LYS A 28 14.22 -9.07 -0.93
N LYS A 29 14.68 -10.00 -0.11
CA LYS A 29 14.69 -9.90 1.37
C LYS A 29 15.51 -8.75 1.93
N ASN A 30 16.48 -8.26 1.17
CA ASN A 30 17.34 -7.14 1.59
C ASN A 30 16.78 -5.77 1.22
N GLU A 31 15.68 -5.73 0.45
CA GLU A 31 15.01 -4.49 0.03
C GLU A 31 13.80 -4.21 0.93
N LYS A 32 13.59 -2.96 1.32
CA LYS A 32 12.38 -2.55 2.02
C LYS A 32 11.28 -2.28 1.00
N ILE A 33 10.18 -3.02 1.08
CA ILE A 33 9.07 -2.92 0.15
C ILE A 33 7.92 -2.12 0.78
N TRP A 34 7.56 -1.04 0.10
CA TRP A 34 6.45 -0.18 0.49
C TRP A 34 5.28 -0.42 -0.46
N CYS A 35 4.21 -1.00 0.06
CA CYS A 35 2.95 -1.13 -0.68
C CYS A 35 2.04 0.02 -0.29
N VAL A 36 1.69 0.87 -1.26
CA VAL A 36 0.69 1.93 -1.08
C VAL A 36 -0.58 1.50 -1.79
N ASP A 37 -1.63 1.34 -1.02
CA ASP A 37 -2.94 0.87 -1.48
C ASP A 37 -4.02 1.90 -1.14
N GLY A 38 -5.16 1.87 -1.82
CA GLY A 38 -6.34 2.61 -1.43
C GLY A 38 -7.28 1.75 -0.58
N ASP A 39 -8.15 2.39 0.21
CA ASP A 39 -9.16 1.67 1.00
C ASP A 39 -10.07 0.79 0.12
N GLY A 40 -10.57 1.33 -0.98
CA GLY A 40 -11.38 0.56 -1.93
C GLY A 40 -10.63 -0.60 -2.56
N ALA A 41 -9.36 -0.43 -2.88
CA ALA A 41 -8.51 -1.49 -3.41
C ALA A 41 -8.24 -2.58 -2.36
N CYS A 42 -7.91 -2.18 -1.14
CA CYS A 42 -7.74 -3.09 0.00
C CYS A 42 -9.00 -3.93 0.25
N LEU A 43 -10.18 -3.30 0.21
CA LEU A 43 -11.47 -3.98 0.40
C LEU A 43 -11.78 -5.00 -0.69
N MET A 44 -11.42 -4.73 -1.95
CA MET A 44 -11.68 -5.64 -3.07
C MET A 44 -11.01 -7.01 -2.88
N HIS A 45 -9.83 -7.07 -2.26
CA HIS A 45 -9.08 -8.30 -2.04
C HIS A 45 -8.59 -8.40 -0.59
N MET A 46 -9.44 -8.06 0.37
CA MET A 46 -9.09 -8.02 1.79
C MET A 46 -8.54 -9.35 2.32
N GLY A 47 -8.92 -10.47 1.73
CA GLY A 47 -8.33 -11.78 2.05
C GLY A 47 -6.81 -11.86 1.85
N SER A 48 -6.23 -10.98 1.02
CA SER A 48 -4.76 -10.89 0.89
C SER A 48 -4.08 -10.52 2.20
N MET A 49 -4.73 -9.75 3.08
CA MET A 49 -4.19 -9.38 4.39
C MET A 49 -3.88 -10.61 5.25
N ALA A 50 -4.76 -11.62 5.25
CA ALA A 50 -4.51 -12.87 5.96
C ALA A 50 -3.32 -13.63 5.38
N VAL A 51 -3.14 -13.60 4.05
CA VAL A 51 -1.98 -14.22 3.38
C VAL A 51 -0.69 -13.50 3.74
N LEU A 52 -0.67 -12.16 3.69
CA LEU A 52 0.48 -11.35 4.11
C LEU A 52 0.86 -11.65 5.56
N ALA A 53 -0.11 -11.61 6.46
CA ALA A 53 0.10 -11.89 7.88
C ALA A 53 0.61 -13.31 8.13
N SER A 54 0.16 -14.30 7.36
CA SER A 54 0.66 -15.69 7.47
C SER A 54 2.11 -15.83 7.05
N ARG A 55 2.58 -15.01 6.09
CA ARG A 55 3.97 -15.02 5.58
C ARG A 55 4.92 -14.16 6.40
N LYS A 56 4.39 -13.13 7.08
CA LYS A 56 5.13 -12.21 7.96
C LYS A 56 6.45 -11.69 7.35
N PRO A 57 6.44 -11.12 6.12
CA PRO A 57 7.66 -10.57 5.55
C PRO A 57 8.19 -9.46 6.46
N ASP A 58 9.44 -9.55 6.89
CA ASP A 58 10.06 -8.60 7.83
C ASP A 58 10.49 -7.29 7.18
N ASN A 59 10.43 -7.25 5.86
CA ASN A 59 10.86 -6.15 5.00
C ASN A 59 9.70 -5.43 4.28
N MET A 60 8.45 -5.63 4.71
CA MET A 60 7.28 -5.05 4.02
C MET A 60 6.48 -4.11 4.92
N VAL A 61 6.06 -2.99 4.34
CA VAL A 61 5.12 -2.03 4.92
C VAL A 61 3.90 -1.93 4.02
N HIS A 62 2.71 -2.17 4.56
CA HIS A 62 1.44 -2.05 3.86
C HIS A 62 0.74 -0.77 4.34
N ILE A 63 0.68 0.23 3.48
CA ILE A 63 0.03 1.52 3.73
C ILE A 63 -1.30 1.54 3.01
N VAL A 64 -2.38 1.89 3.71
CA VAL A 64 -3.71 2.06 3.12
C VAL A 64 -4.14 3.51 3.27
N LEU A 65 -4.28 4.21 2.14
CA LEU A 65 -4.83 5.55 2.07
C LEU A 65 -6.36 5.44 2.12
N ASN A 66 -6.95 5.82 3.25
CA ASN A 66 -8.38 5.71 3.47
C ASN A 66 -9.04 7.09 3.38
N ASN A 67 -9.64 7.37 2.22
CA ASN A 67 -10.49 8.53 1.98
C ASN A 67 -11.98 8.19 1.93
N THR A 68 -12.34 6.93 2.25
CA THR A 68 -13.70 6.39 2.26
C THR A 68 -14.42 6.44 0.90
N ALA A 69 -13.66 6.51 -0.21
CA ALA A 69 -14.26 6.61 -1.54
C ALA A 69 -13.43 5.94 -2.65
N HIS A 70 -14.12 5.48 -3.68
CA HIS A 70 -13.56 5.09 -4.96
C HIS A 70 -13.37 6.33 -5.86
N GLU A 71 -12.41 7.17 -5.54
CA GLU A 71 -12.22 8.47 -6.16
C GLU A 71 -11.98 8.39 -7.68
N THR A 72 -11.24 7.38 -8.12
CA THR A 72 -10.88 7.18 -9.54
C THR A 72 -12.04 6.74 -10.43
N VAL A 73 -13.17 6.34 -9.84
CA VAL A 73 -14.37 5.88 -10.56
C VAL A 73 -15.64 6.64 -10.16
N GLY A 74 -15.48 7.93 -9.90
CA GLY A 74 -16.60 8.84 -9.66
C GLY A 74 -16.88 9.18 -8.20
N GLY A 75 -15.98 8.83 -7.28
CA GLY A 75 -16.08 9.22 -5.87
C GLY A 75 -17.17 8.49 -5.08
N MET A 76 -17.57 7.31 -5.54
CA MET A 76 -18.55 6.50 -4.80
C MET A 76 -18.00 6.10 -3.44
N PRO A 77 -18.80 6.13 -2.37
CA PRO A 77 -18.36 5.76 -1.04
C PRO A 77 -17.93 4.30 -0.96
N THR A 78 -16.85 4.03 -0.23
CA THR A 78 -16.48 2.68 0.19
C THR A 78 -17.12 2.36 1.54
N VAL A 79 -17.06 1.09 1.97
CA VAL A 79 -17.47 0.70 3.32
C VAL A 79 -16.36 0.90 4.36
N ALA A 80 -15.20 1.44 3.97
CA ALA A 80 -14.07 1.65 4.87
C ALA A 80 -14.37 2.60 6.05
N GLY A 81 -15.36 3.48 5.88
CA GLY A 81 -15.85 4.33 6.97
C GLY A 81 -16.66 3.59 8.05
N ASN A 82 -17.12 2.37 7.77
CA ASN A 82 -17.99 1.59 8.65
C ASN A 82 -17.25 0.43 9.34
N ILE A 83 -15.97 0.24 9.06
CA ILE A 83 -15.15 -0.84 9.59
C ILE A 83 -13.85 -0.29 10.17
N ASP A 84 -13.18 -1.10 10.98
CA ASP A 84 -11.87 -0.79 11.55
C ASP A 84 -10.81 -1.65 10.86
N LEU A 85 -10.07 -1.03 9.93
CA LEU A 85 -9.02 -1.72 9.16
C LEU A 85 -7.83 -2.11 10.03
N VAL A 86 -7.55 -1.37 11.10
CA VAL A 86 -6.48 -1.72 12.06
C VAL A 86 -6.84 -2.99 12.81
N THR A 87 -8.04 -3.07 13.38
CA THR A 87 -8.53 -4.28 14.05
C THR A 87 -8.58 -5.48 13.09
N ILE A 88 -8.94 -5.27 11.82
CA ILE A 88 -8.92 -6.33 10.81
C ILE A 88 -7.48 -6.80 10.54
N ALA A 89 -6.52 -5.88 10.40
CA ALA A 89 -5.12 -6.24 10.21
C ALA A 89 -4.57 -7.03 11.40
N GLU A 90 -4.85 -6.61 12.62
CA GLU A 90 -4.50 -7.32 13.85
C GLU A 90 -5.15 -8.72 13.90
N GLY A 91 -6.44 -8.79 13.58
CA GLY A 91 -7.18 -10.06 13.50
C GLY A 91 -6.63 -11.02 12.44
N CYS A 92 -6.07 -10.51 11.34
CA CYS A 92 -5.34 -11.29 10.35
C CYS A 92 -3.96 -11.76 10.84
N GLY A 93 -3.42 -11.15 11.90
CA GLY A 93 -2.12 -11.50 12.49
C GLY A 93 -0.96 -10.59 12.07
N TYR A 94 -1.22 -9.36 11.62
CA TYR A 94 -0.16 -8.37 11.45
C TYR A 94 0.48 -8.09 12.81
N PRO A 95 1.82 -8.13 12.90
CA PRO A 95 2.50 -7.90 14.19
C PRO A 95 2.47 -6.43 14.63
N TYR A 96 2.13 -5.53 13.72
CA TYR A 96 1.95 -4.11 13.99
C TYR A 96 0.91 -3.51 13.06
N ALA A 97 -0.04 -2.80 13.61
CA ALA A 97 -1.04 -2.03 12.86
C ALA A 97 -1.34 -0.71 13.59
N VAL A 98 -1.50 0.36 12.82
CA VAL A 98 -1.79 1.70 13.35
C VAL A 98 -2.62 2.50 12.37
N CYS A 99 -3.47 3.38 12.89
CA CYS A 99 -4.17 4.42 12.13
C CYS A 99 -3.57 5.78 12.45
N VAL A 100 -3.34 6.60 11.43
CA VAL A 100 -2.86 7.98 11.55
C VAL A 100 -3.76 8.92 10.73
N ASP A 101 -3.96 10.15 11.21
CA ASP A 101 -4.82 11.16 10.59
C ASP A 101 -4.14 12.53 10.45
N ASN A 102 -2.86 12.61 10.76
CA ASN A 102 -2.07 13.83 10.67
C ASN A 102 -0.64 13.55 10.22
N PHE A 103 0.03 14.58 9.68
CA PHE A 103 1.37 14.44 9.10
C PHE A 103 2.46 14.14 10.14
N ALA A 104 2.33 14.61 11.38
CA ALA A 104 3.35 14.38 12.41
C ALA A 104 3.41 12.90 12.80
N ASP A 105 2.26 12.28 13.01
CA ASP A 105 2.16 10.85 13.31
C ASP A 105 2.53 10.00 12.09
N LEU A 106 2.10 10.41 10.88
CA LEU A 106 2.52 9.71 9.65
C LEU A 106 4.03 9.71 9.51
N ASP A 107 4.71 10.84 9.64
CA ASP A 107 6.16 10.95 9.53
C ASP A 107 6.87 10.09 10.58
N LYS A 108 6.37 10.08 11.82
CA LYS A 108 6.88 9.22 12.89
C LYS A 108 6.74 7.74 12.54
N GLU A 109 5.57 7.31 12.05
CA GLU A 109 5.33 5.91 11.70
C GLU A 109 6.13 5.46 10.47
N LEU A 110 6.29 6.33 9.46
CA LEU A 110 7.12 6.03 8.29
C LEU A 110 8.60 5.87 8.67
N LYS A 111 9.14 6.74 9.55
CA LYS A 111 10.50 6.62 10.07
C LYS A 111 10.68 5.31 10.85
N ALA A 112 9.75 4.99 11.74
CA ALA A 112 9.77 3.74 12.49
C ALA A 112 9.65 2.50 11.58
N ALA A 113 8.80 2.56 10.55
CA ALA A 113 8.61 1.47 9.61
C ALA A 113 9.85 1.22 8.74
N LYS A 114 10.61 2.27 8.41
CA LYS A 114 11.85 2.15 7.64
C LYS A 114 12.87 1.24 8.33
N GLU A 115 13.00 1.37 9.65
CA GLU A 115 13.97 0.63 10.46
C GLU A 115 13.43 -0.73 10.96
N ALA A 116 12.11 -0.90 10.93
CA ALA A 116 11.48 -2.09 11.48
C ALA A 116 11.82 -3.35 10.66
N LYS A 117 12.02 -4.46 11.36
CA LYS A 117 12.17 -5.80 10.80
C LYS A 117 10.92 -6.65 11.09
N SER A 118 9.77 -6.12 10.69
CA SER A 118 8.48 -6.79 10.82
C SER A 118 7.51 -6.24 9.77
N LEU A 119 6.54 -7.05 9.39
CA LEU A 119 5.40 -6.59 8.61
C LEU A 119 4.64 -5.51 9.38
N ARG A 120 4.36 -4.38 8.74
CA ARG A 120 3.61 -3.27 9.32
C ARG A 120 2.42 -2.91 8.47
N PHE A 121 1.33 -2.55 9.14
CA PHE A 121 0.15 -1.96 8.53
C PHE A 121 -0.01 -0.53 9.03
N ILE A 122 -0.20 0.42 8.10
CA ILE A 122 -0.44 1.83 8.43
C ILE A 122 -1.66 2.29 7.65
N GLU A 123 -2.76 2.52 8.36
CA GLU A 123 -3.92 3.21 7.79
C GLU A 123 -3.72 4.71 7.90
N VAL A 124 -3.86 5.42 6.77
CA VAL A 124 -3.76 6.88 6.72
C VAL A 124 -5.12 7.45 6.37
N LYS A 125 -5.76 8.13 7.31
CA LYS A 125 -7.01 8.87 7.03
C LYS A 125 -6.69 10.09 6.20
N CYS A 126 -7.33 10.22 5.06
CA CYS A 126 -7.15 11.35 4.15
C CYS A 126 -8.49 11.93 3.69
N ALA A 127 -8.46 13.20 3.29
CA ALA A 127 -9.60 13.83 2.67
C ALA A 127 -9.77 13.36 1.22
N LEU A 128 -10.97 13.50 0.70
CA LEU A 128 -11.24 13.40 -0.74
C LEU A 128 -10.53 14.53 -1.48
N GLY A 129 -10.09 14.22 -2.70
CA GLY A 129 -9.48 15.18 -3.59
C GLY A 129 -8.06 14.82 -3.99
N SER A 130 -7.68 15.24 -5.17
CA SER A 130 -6.34 15.07 -5.73
C SER A 130 -5.75 16.42 -6.10
N ARG A 131 -4.44 16.48 -6.24
CA ARG A 131 -3.78 17.68 -6.74
C ARG A 131 -4.30 18.04 -8.14
N ALA A 132 -4.41 19.32 -8.44
CA ALA A 132 -4.86 19.79 -9.74
C ALA A 132 -3.90 19.39 -10.90
N ASP A 133 -2.63 19.18 -10.57
CA ASP A 133 -1.55 18.78 -11.49
C ASP A 133 -1.26 17.28 -11.45
N LEU A 134 -2.19 16.45 -10.94
CA LEU A 134 -2.03 15.00 -10.89
C LEU A 134 -1.89 14.43 -12.29
N GLY A 135 -0.70 13.88 -12.59
CA GLY A 135 -0.43 13.19 -13.85
C GLY A 135 -1.02 11.80 -13.92
N ARG A 136 -0.93 11.21 -15.10
CA ARG A 136 -1.23 9.80 -15.34
C ARG A 136 0.07 9.08 -15.69
N PRO A 137 0.17 7.77 -15.46
CA PRO A 137 1.30 6.99 -15.95
C PRO A 137 1.47 7.18 -17.47
N THR A 138 2.69 7.45 -17.89
CA THR A 138 3.04 7.67 -19.31
C THR A 138 3.64 6.43 -19.95
N THR A 139 3.94 5.40 -19.16
CA THR A 139 4.50 4.12 -19.61
C THR A 139 3.41 3.06 -19.69
N THR A 140 3.58 2.11 -20.60
CA THR A 140 2.76 0.91 -20.66
C THR A 140 3.01 0.02 -19.43
N ALA A 141 2.11 -0.91 -19.15
CA ALA A 141 2.28 -1.88 -18.06
C ALA A 141 3.53 -2.76 -18.26
N ILE A 142 3.89 -3.08 -19.51
CA ILE A 142 5.08 -3.86 -19.85
C ILE A 142 6.34 -3.06 -19.53
N GLU A 143 6.45 -1.84 -20.03
CA GLU A 143 7.59 -0.94 -19.77
C GLU A 143 7.77 -0.66 -18.27
N ASN A 144 6.66 -0.43 -17.55
CA ASN A 144 6.69 -0.25 -16.10
C ASN A 144 7.27 -1.48 -15.39
N LYS A 145 6.82 -2.68 -15.76
CA LYS A 145 7.34 -3.94 -15.23
C LYS A 145 8.83 -4.12 -15.55
N GLU A 146 9.25 -3.94 -16.79
CA GLU A 146 10.62 -4.14 -17.23
C GLU A 146 11.57 -3.20 -16.54
N ARG A 147 11.26 -1.90 -16.51
CA ARG A 147 12.02 -0.89 -15.76
C ARG A 147 12.20 -1.25 -14.28
N PHE A 148 11.11 -1.67 -13.63
CA PHE A 148 11.15 -2.04 -12.22
C PHE A 148 11.97 -3.31 -11.98
N MET A 149 11.86 -4.30 -12.85
CA MET A 149 12.65 -5.54 -12.76
C MET A 149 14.15 -5.28 -12.96
N GLU A 150 14.52 -4.41 -13.90
CA GLU A 150 15.92 -4.00 -14.11
C GLU A 150 16.52 -3.39 -12.84
N ARG A 151 15.73 -2.58 -12.12
CA ARG A 151 16.18 -1.94 -10.88
C ARG A 151 16.33 -2.94 -9.73
N LEU A 152 15.55 -4.03 -9.72
CA LEU A 152 15.60 -5.05 -8.68
C LEU A 152 16.68 -6.12 -8.89
N ASN A 153 17.26 -6.22 -10.08
CA ASN A 153 18.34 -7.16 -10.40
C ASN A 153 19.69 -6.59 -10.02
#